data_fe21c2d5d9de1d868e5b4280c9708c27
#
_entry.id   fe21c2d5d9de1d868e5b4280c9708c27
#
_cell.length_a   1.000
_cell.length_b   1.000
_cell.length_c   1.000
_cell.angle_alpha   90.00
_cell.angle_beta   90.00
_cell.angle_gamma   90.00
#
_symmetry.space_group_name_H-M   'P 1'
#
loop_
_entity.id
_entity.type
_entity.pdbx_description
1 polymer ?
#
loop_
_entity_poly.entity_id
_entity_poly.type
_entity_poly.pdbx_seq_one_letter_code
_entity_poly.pdbx_strand_id
1 'polypeptide(L)'
;MGNAEPDAWKGHLLFLLGAGLFSIYTVYFRKSGLSPVRGLVIGLFWGTLVFVPILILSGNVSFYSVSAYQIFNMSILQGVLNAVVALLLYSIAIRSIGAAEAGAFGALTPILALLGGVVFLGETFTIAASFGVVLVALGVVMASGVFDKQY
;
A
#
# COMPACT_ATOMS: atom_id res chain seq x y z
N MET A 1 2.97 26.15 11.24
CA MET A 1 1.91 25.23 11.61
C MET A 1 0.89 25.28 10.50
N GLY A 2 0.90 24.32 9.57
CA GLY A 2 -0.08 24.23 8.50
C GLY A 2 -1.45 23.94 9.13
N ASN A 3 -2.44 24.77 8.83
CA ASN A 3 -3.82 24.51 9.22
C ASN A 3 -4.22 23.19 8.59
N ALA A 4 -4.46 22.18 9.42
CA ALA A 4 -5.01 20.91 8.94
C ALA A 4 -6.34 21.23 8.24
N GLU A 5 -6.49 20.81 6.98
CA GLU A 5 -7.75 21.01 6.27
C GLU A 5 -8.89 20.38 7.07
N PRO A 6 -10.06 21.07 7.19
CA PRO A 6 -11.18 20.61 8.03
C PRO A 6 -11.62 19.17 7.72
N ASP A 7 -11.36 18.69 6.52
CA ASP A 7 -11.79 17.36 6.02
C ASP A 7 -10.68 16.29 5.98
N ALA A 8 -9.49 16.57 6.52
CA ALA A 8 -8.37 15.62 6.54
C ALA A 8 -8.74 14.26 7.19
N TRP A 9 -9.61 14.27 8.19
CA TRP A 9 -10.06 13.04 8.87
C TRP A 9 -10.81 12.07 7.93
N LYS A 10 -11.50 12.58 6.90
CA LYS A 10 -12.16 11.72 5.87
C LYS A 10 -11.14 10.93 5.09
N GLY A 11 -10.03 11.57 4.72
CA GLY A 11 -8.89 10.90 4.06
C GLY A 11 -8.28 9.81 4.95
N HIS A 12 -8.12 10.07 6.25
CA HIS A 12 -7.61 9.08 7.20
C HIS A 12 -8.55 7.87 7.34
N LEU A 13 -9.88 8.09 7.38
CA LEU A 13 -10.85 6.99 7.42
C LEU A 13 -10.81 6.15 6.14
N LEU A 14 -10.75 6.78 4.96
CA LEU A 14 -10.64 6.07 3.69
C LEU A 14 -9.34 5.25 3.62
N PHE A 15 -8.24 5.80 4.13
CA PHE A 15 -6.97 5.08 4.22
C PHE A 15 -7.05 3.85 5.13
N LEU A 16 -7.68 3.97 6.30
CA LEU A 16 -7.90 2.85 7.22
C LEU A 16 -8.80 1.76 6.60
N LEU A 17 -9.86 2.15 5.91
CA LEU A 17 -10.72 1.22 5.16
C LEU A 17 -9.93 0.48 4.09
N GLY A 18 -9.12 1.19 3.30
CA GLY A 18 -8.24 0.61 2.29
C GLY A 18 -7.24 -0.39 2.89
N ALA A 19 -6.60 -0.04 4.00
CA ALA A 19 -5.68 -0.92 4.71
C ALA A 19 -6.39 -2.17 5.25
N GLY A 20 -7.60 -2.03 5.79
CA GLY A 20 -8.43 -3.14 6.24
C GLY A 20 -8.80 -4.10 5.10
N LEU A 21 -9.27 -3.56 3.98
CA LEU A 21 -9.60 -4.35 2.77
C LEU A 21 -8.36 -5.06 2.21
N PHE A 22 -7.20 -4.40 2.21
CA PHE A 22 -5.94 -5.02 1.77
C PHE A 22 -5.51 -6.15 2.71
N SER A 23 -5.70 -6.01 4.02
CA SER A 23 -5.44 -7.07 5.00
C SER A 23 -6.36 -8.27 4.79
N ILE A 24 -7.64 -8.04 4.54
CA ILE A 24 -8.62 -9.08 4.19
C ILE A 24 -8.18 -9.79 2.91
N TYR A 25 -7.83 -9.05 1.85
CA TYR A 25 -7.28 -9.61 0.62
C TYR A 25 -6.09 -10.52 0.89
N THR A 26 -5.12 -10.08 1.69
CA THR A 26 -3.90 -10.83 2.01
C THR A 26 -4.21 -12.21 2.62
N VAL A 27 -5.12 -12.24 3.61
CA VAL A 27 -5.54 -13.49 4.27
C VAL A 27 -6.32 -14.41 3.31
N TYR A 28 -7.30 -13.85 2.58
CA TYR A 28 -8.09 -14.63 1.63
C TYR A 28 -7.24 -15.13 0.46
N PHE A 29 -6.32 -14.33 -0.05
CA PHE A 29 -5.40 -14.76 -1.09
C PHE A 29 -4.55 -15.95 -0.62
N ARG A 30 -4.03 -15.92 0.63
CA ARG A 30 -3.31 -17.06 1.20
C ARG A 30 -4.18 -18.32 1.24
N LYS A 31 -5.44 -18.20 1.67
CA LYS A 31 -6.38 -19.33 1.78
C LYS A 31 -6.87 -19.86 0.42
N SER A 32 -6.95 -19.02 -0.60
CA SER A 32 -7.55 -19.37 -1.89
C SER A 32 -6.79 -20.42 -2.70
N GLY A 33 -5.51 -20.66 -2.42
CA GLY A 33 -4.70 -21.57 -3.24
C GLY A 33 -4.31 -21.02 -4.62
N LEU A 34 -4.75 -19.81 -5.01
CA LEU A 34 -4.45 -19.20 -6.31
C LEU A 34 -2.95 -18.96 -6.48
N SER A 35 -2.43 -19.13 -7.69
CA SER A 35 -1.07 -18.71 -8.01
C SER A 35 -0.96 -17.17 -7.96
N PRO A 36 0.24 -16.62 -7.66
CA PRO A 36 0.45 -15.17 -7.62
C PRO A 36 -0.03 -14.44 -8.88
N VAL A 37 0.28 -15.01 -10.06
CA VAL A 37 -0.13 -14.44 -11.35
C VAL A 37 -1.65 -14.43 -11.51
N ARG A 38 -2.33 -15.52 -11.15
CA ARG A 38 -3.81 -15.57 -11.23
C ARG A 38 -4.46 -14.58 -10.29
N GLY A 39 -3.96 -14.47 -9.06
CA GLY A 39 -4.44 -13.48 -8.09
C GLY A 39 -4.25 -12.05 -8.61
N LEU A 40 -3.09 -11.74 -9.17
CA LEU A 40 -2.80 -10.46 -9.79
C LEU A 40 -3.78 -10.13 -10.93
N VAL A 41 -3.94 -11.06 -11.90
CA VAL A 41 -4.83 -10.85 -13.05
C VAL A 41 -6.27 -10.64 -12.62
N ILE A 42 -6.79 -11.45 -11.69
CA ILE A 42 -8.15 -11.31 -11.15
C ILE A 42 -8.30 -9.95 -10.45
N GLY A 43 -7.35 -9.59 -9.59
CA GLY A 43 -7.38 -8.31 -8.87
C GLY A 43 -7.35 -7.10 -9.79
N LEU A 44 -6.46 -7.10 -10.78
CA LEU A 44 -6.36 -6.01 -11.76
C LEU A 44 -7.61 -5.93 -12.66
N PHE A 45 -8.12 -7.07 -13.12
CA PHE A 45 -9.32 -7.10 -13.96
C PHE A 45 -10.53 -6.52 -13.23
N TRP A 46 -10.88 -7.06 -12.07
CA TRP A 46 -12.02 -6.58 -11.30
C TRP A 46 -11.82 -5.18 -10.75
N GLY A 47 -10.60 -4.86 -10.29
CA GLY A 47 -10.27 -3.51 -9.84
C GLY A 47 -10.48 -2.48 -10.95
N THR A 48 -10.00 -2.74 -12.16
CA THR A 48 -10.19 -1.86 -13.32
C THR A 48 -11.67 -1.77 -13.71
N LEU A 49 -12.37 -2.90 -13.76
CA LEU A 49 -13.79 -2.96 -14.14
C LEU A 49 -14.69 -2.14 -13.20
N VAL A 50 -14.37 -2.11 -11.91
CA VAL A 50 -15.13 -1.33 -10.91
C VAL A 50 -14.65 0.12 -10.84
N PHE A 51 -13.33 0.32 -10.79
CA PHE A 51 -12.77 1.65 -10.51
C PHE A 51 -12.88 2.62 -11.68
N VAL A 52 -12.67 2.15 -12.91
CA VAL A 52 -12.72 3.02 -14.11
C VAL A 52 -14.10 3.64 -14.33
N PRO A 53 -15.23 2.90 -14.27
CA PRO A 53 -16.55 3.53 -14.35
C PRO A 53 -16.81 4.54 -13.24
N ILE A 54 -16.43 4.24 -11.98
CA ILE A 54 -16.58 5.17 -10.86
C ILE A 54 -15.78 6.44 -11.12
N LEU A 55 -14.56 6.33 -11.60
CA LEU A 55 -13.70 7.47 -11.90
C LEU A 55 -14.31 8.35 -13.01
N ILE A 56 -14.79 7.76 -14.10
CA ILE A 56 -15.44 8.47 -15.21
C ILE A 56 -16.72 9.18 -14.74
N LEU A 57 -17.56 8.48 -13.98
CA LEU A 57 -18.83 9.02 -13.47
C LEU A 57 -18.65 10.11 -12.42
N SER A 58 -17.53 10.11 -11.69
CA SER A 58 -17.23 11.15 -10.70
C SER A 58 -16.96 12.53 -11.32
N GLY A 59 -16.66 12.59 -12.63
CA GLY A 59 -16.35 13.83 -13.35
C GLY A 59 -15.07 14.53 -12.91
N ASN A 60 -14.32 13.97 -11.95
CA ASN A 60 -13.11 14.56 -11.37
C ASN A 60 -11.83 14.22 -12.15
N VAL A 61 -11.97 13.72 -13.40
CA VAL A 61 -10.82 13.34 -14.23
C VAL A 61 -10.47 14.52 -15.14
N SER A 62 -9.32 15.13 -14.91
CA SER A 62 -8.82 16.24 -15.70
C SER A 62 -7.50 15.85 -16.37
N PHE A 63 -7.58 15.24 -17.55
CA PHE A 63 -6.39 14.91 -18.36
C PHE A 63 -5.78 16.13 -19.06
N TYR A 64 -6.55 17.22 -19.22
CA TYR A 64 -6.13 18.39 -19.99
C TYR A 64 -5.10 19.28 -19.28
N SER A 65 -4.97 19.14 -17.95
CA SER A 65 -4.03 19.91 -17.16
C SER A 65 -2.69 19.21 -16.90
N VAL A 66 -2.51 17.98 -17.41
CA VAL A 66 -1.35 17.14 -17.12
C VAL A 66 -0.56 16.88 -18.39
N SER A 67 0.78 17.02 -18.36
CA SER A 67 1.61 16.76 -19.54
C SER A 67 1.65 15.25 -19.86
N ALA A 68 1.78 14.91 -21.16
CA ALA A 68 1.93 13.52 -21.60
C ALA A 68 3.11 12.81 -20.92
N TYR A 69 4.20 13.53 -20.65
CA TYR A 69 5.37 13.00 -19.91
C TYR A 69 5.02 12.60 -18.48
N GLN A 70 4.24 13.41 -17.78
CA GLN A 70 3.78 13.07 -16.42
C GLN A 70 2.84 11.85 -16.41
N ILE A 71 1.92 11.78 -17.38
CA ILE A 71 1.03 10.63 -17.54
C ILE A 71 1.86 9.36 -17.79
N PHE A 72 2.83 9.42 -18.71
CA PHE A 72 3.69 8.29 -19.02
C PHE A 72 4.49 7.83 -17.80
N ASN A 73 5.16 8.74 -17.08
CA ASN A 73 5.93 8.40 -15.89
C ASN A 73 5.06 7.79 -14.78
N MET A 74 3.89 8.37 -14.51
CA MET A 74 2.96 7.82 -13.52
C MET A 74 2.41 6.47 -13.95
N SER A 75 2.16 6.24 -15.23
CA SER A 75 1.74 4.93 -15.75
C SER A 75 2.81 3.87 -15.52
N ILE A 76 4.09 4.19 -15.74
CA ILE A 76 5.18 3.26 -15.44
C ILE A 76 5.34 3.03 -13.93
N LEU A 77 5.40 4.10 -13.13
CA LEU A 77 5.65 3.99 -11.70
C LEU A 77 4.48 3.33 -10.97
N GLN A 78 3.26 3.80 -11.20
CA GLN A 78 2.08 3.30 -10.49
C GLN A 78 1.44 2.09 -11.19
N GLY A 79 1.38 2.09 -12.50
CA GLY A 79 0.76 1.01 -13.27
C GLY A 79 1.66 -0.22 -13.33
N VAL A 80 2.90 -0.08 -13.82
CA VAL A 80 3.78 -1.24 -14.02
C VAL A 80 4.49 -1.61 -12.73
N LEU A 81 5.23 -0.68 -12.11
CA LEU A 81 6.07 -1.03 -10.95
C LEU A 81 5.24 -1.32 -9.70
N ASN A 82 4.25 -0.50 -9.39
CA ASN A 82 3.46 -0.69 -8.17
C ASN A 82 2.33 -1.70 -8.37
N ALA A 83 1.45 -1.52 -9.35
CA ALA A 83 0.27 -2.37 -9.50
C ALA A 83 0.60 -3.78 -10.05
N VAL A 84 1.66 -3.94 -10.85
CA VAL A 84 2.04 -5.25 -11.39
C VAL A 84 3.19 -5.86 -10.61
N VAL A 85 4.37 -5.21 -10.62
CA VAL A 85 5.59 -5.81 -10.07
C VAL A 85 5.51 -5.94 -8.55
N ALA A 86 5.19 -4.86 -7.82
CA ALA A 86 5.15 -4.91 -6.36
C ALA A 86 4.05 -5.84 -5.84
N LEU A 87 2.84 -5.80 -6.44
CA LEU A 87 1.74 -6.67 -6.04
C LEU A 87 2.03 -8.14 -6.35
N LEU A 88 2.71 -8.44 -7.48
CA LEU A 88 3.14 -9.79 -7.82
C LEU A 88 4.17 -10.32 -6.79
N LEU A 89 5.19 -9.52 -6.47
CA LEU A 89 6.21 -9.88 -5.48
C LEU A 89 5.58 -10.06 -4.09
N TYR A 90 4.66 -9.19 -3.70
CA TYR A 90 3.92 -9.32 -2.45
C TYR A 90 3.08 -10.61 -2.42
N SER A 91 2.40 -10.95 -3.51
CA SER A 91 1.64 -12.21 -3.64
C SER A 91 2.53 -13.44 -3.58
N ILE A 92 3.75 -13.38 -4.13
CA ILE A 92 4.77 -14.42 -4.00
C ILE A 92 5.20 -14.55 -2.54
N ALA A 93 5.46 -13.45 -1.85
CA ALA A 93 5.82 -13.44 -0.43
C ALA A 93 4.72 -14.09 0.43
N ILE A 94 3.45 -13.72 0.23
CA ILE A 94 2.31 -14.35 0.93
C ILE A 94 2.31 -15.87 0.75
N ARG A 95 2.63 -16.36 -0.43
CA ARG A 95 2.69 -17.80 -0.70
C ARG A 95 3.89 -18.48 -0.07
N SER A 96 5.03 -17.83 -0.03
CA SER A 96 6.30 -18.40 0.42
C SER A 96 6.43 -18.37 1.94
N ILE A 97 6.20 -17.21 2.56
CA ILE A 97 6.44 -17.01 4.00
C ILE A 97 5.17 -16.92 4.83
N GLY A 98 4.02 -16.66 4.21
CA GLY A 98 2.75 -16.52 4.93
C GLY A 98 2.16 -15.12 4.87
N ALA A 99 0.88 -15.00 5.25
CA ALA A 99 0.16 -13.73 5.18
C ALA A 99 0.58 -12.78 6.32
N ALA A 100 0.84 -13.31 7.52
CA ALA A 100 1.25 -12.51 8.68
C ALA A 100 2.64 -11.91 8.47
N GLU A 101 3.60 -12.72 8.08
CA GLU A 101 4.98 -12.32 7.83
C GLU A 101 5.07 -11.35 6.63
N ALA A 102 4.39 -11.66 5.52
CA ALA A 102 4.34 -10.75 4.38
C ALA A 102 3.71 -9.39 4.75
N GLY A 103 2.63 -9.41 5.56
CA GLY A 103 2.01 -8.20 6.10
C GLY A 103 2.95 -7.41 7.00
N ALA A 104 3.69 -8.08 7.88
CA ALA A 104 4.68 -7.45 8.76
C ALA A 104 5.78 -6.74 7.94
N PHE A 105 6.33 -7.40 6.90
CA PHE A 105 7.28 -6.76 5.99
C PHE A 105 6.65 -5.57 5.23
N GLY A 106 5.39 -5.70 4.79
CA GLY A 106 4.64 -4.60 4.18
C GLY A 106 4.49 -3.38 5.08
N ALA A 107 4.35 -3.60 6.38
CA ALA A 107 4.26 -2.52 7.38
C ALA A 107 5.58 -1.72 7.55
N LEU A 108 6.72 -2.22 7.05
CA LEU A 108 7.96 -1.44 7.01
C LEU A 108 7.98 -0.36 5.92
N THR A 109 7.07 -0.43 4.95
CA THR A 109 7.01 0.53 3.83
C THR A 109 6.97 2.00 4.27
N PRO A 110 6.14 2.43 5.23
CA PRO A 110 6.14 3.82 5.68
C PRO A 110 7.46 4.22 6.36
N ILE A 111 8.15 3.31 7.02
CA ILE A 111 9.47 3.56 7.63
C ILE A 111 10.50 3.82 6.53
N LEU A 112 10.53 2.96 5.50
CA LEU A 112 11.44 3.11 4.37
C LEU A 112 11.14 4.35 3.54
N ALA A 113 9.85 4.68 3.36
CA ALA A 113 9.43 5.91 2.68
C ALA A 113 9.89 7.16 3.43
N LEU A 114 9.73 7.19 4.76
CA LEU A 114 10.18 8.30 5.59
C LEU A 114 11.72 8.46 5.55
N LEU A 115 12.46 7.36 5.67
CA LEU A 115 13.92 7.38 5.55
C LEU A 115 14.36 7.86 4.16
N GLY A 116 13.69 7.40 3.11
CA GLY A 116 13.92 7.87 1.75
C GLY A 116 13.64 9.38 1.59
N GLY A 117 12.55 9.88 2.16
CA GLY A 117 12.21 11.31 2.18
C GLY A 117 13.30 12.16 2.84
N VAL A 118 13.81 11.71 3.99
CA VAL A 118 14.91 12.40 4.68
C VAL A 118 16.20 12.36 3.86
N VAL A 119 16.60 11.19 3.35
CA VAL A 119 17.91 11.01 2.68
C VAL A 119 17.93 11.64 1.29
N PHE A 120 16.86 11.46 0.50
CA PHE A 120 16.85 11.89 -0.90
C PHE A 120 16.19 13.25 -1.14
N LEU A 121 15.22 13.63 -0.28
CA LEU A 121 14.48 14.88 -0.43
C LEU A 121 14.86 15.93 0.61
N GLY A 122 15.68 15.59 1.60
CA GLY A 122 16.08 16.52 2.67
C GLY A 122 14.94 16.89 3.61
N GLU A 123 13.92 16.05 3.72
CA GLU A 123 12.78 16.30 4.61
C GLU A 123 13.21 16.26 6.08
N THR A 124 12.58 17.10 6.90
CA THR A 124 12.88 17.14 8.34
C THR A 124 12.10 16.05 9.09
N PHE A 125 12.80 15.33 9.95
CA PHE A 125 12.19 14.32 10.82
C PHE A 125 11.35 15.01 11.90
N THR A 126 10.04 14.82 11.86
CA THR A 126 9.16 15.39 12.89
C THR A 126 9.01 14.42 14.07
N ILE A 127 8.77 14.95 15.27
CA ILE A 127 8.53 14.13 16.48
C ILE A 127 7.33 13.19 16.26
N ALA A 128 6.27 13.65 15.60
CA ALA A 128 5.11 12.82 15.28
C ALA A 128 5.47 11.64 14.35
N ALA A 129 6.32 11.89 13.34
CA ALA A 129 6.80 10.84 12.44
C ALA A 129 7.66 9.81 13.19
N SER A 130 8.53 10.25 14.10
CA SER A 130 9.35 9.37 14.94
C SER A 130 8.48 8.44 15.80
N PHE A 131 7.42 9.00 16.39
CA PHE A 131 6.48 8.21 17.19
C PHE A 131 5.74 7.16 16.34
N GLY A 132 5.30 7.55 15.14
CA GLY A 132 4.69 6.63 14.18
C GLY A 132 5.63 5.47 13.79
N VAL A 133 6.89 5.76 13.50
CA VAL A 133 7.91 4.74 13.20
C VAL A 133 8.07 3.74 14.33
N VAL A 134 8.17 4.22 15.58
CA VAL A 134 8.29 3.33 16.76
C VAL A 134 7.08 2.45 16.90
N LEU A 135 5.86 2.99 16.75
CA LEU A 135 4.63 2.20 16.83
C LEU A 135 4.57 1.12 15.75
N VAL A 136 4.92 1.47 14.50
CA VAL A 136 4.96 0.50 13.41
C VAL A 136 6.01 -0.57 13.67
N ALA A 137 7.21 -0.21 14.12
CA ALA A 137 8.27 -1.16 14.43
C ALA A 137 7.84 -2.15 15.53
N LEU A 138 7.20 -1.66 16.58
CA LEU A 138 6.64 -2.52 17.64
C LEU A 138 5.55 -3.45 17.09
N GLY A 139 4.64 -2.95 16.26
CA GLY A 139 3.61 -3.76 15.61
C GLY A 139 4.21 -4.87 14.73
N VAL A 140 5.26 -4.57 13.97
CA VAL A 140 5.99 -5.56 13.14
C VAL A 140 6.62 -6.64 14.01
N VAL A 141 7.30 -6.28 15.10
CA VAL A 141 7.90 -7.24 16.03
C VAL A 141 6.84 -8.14 16.67
N MET A 142 5.71 -7.59 17.05
CA MET A 142 4.60 -8.39 17.60
C MET A 142 3.99 -9.34 16.55
N ALA A 143 3.86 -8.88 15.32
CA ALA A 143 3.26 -9.67 14.23
C ALA A 143 4.22 -10.71 13.63
N SER A 144 5.54 -10.57 13.81
CA SER A 144 6.56 -11.47 13.25
C SER A 144 6.66 -12.83 13.95
N GLY A 145 5.84 -13.11 14.98
CA GLY A 145 5.87 -14.37 15.70
C GLY A 145 7.12 -14.60 16.56
N VAL A 146 7.96 -13.57 16.75
CA VAL A 146 9.19 -13.68 17.58
C VAL A 146 8.86 -14.14 19.02
N PHE A 147 7.64 -13.90 19.48
CA PHE A 147 7.18 -14.31 20.80
C PHE A 147 6.42 -15.65 20.80
N ASP A 148 6.06 -16.19 19.64
CA ASP A 148 5.49 -17.53 19.51
C ASP A 148 6.61 -18.57 19.61
N LYS A 149 7.01 -18.88 20.85
CA LYS A 149 7.81 -20.08 21.10
C LYS A 149 6.96 -21.27 20.72
N GLN A 150 7.32 -21.92 19.62
CA GLN A 150 6.81 -23.25 19.32
C GLN A 150 7.19 -24.18 20.48
N TYR A 151 6.20 -24.60 21.24
CA TYR A 151 6.28 -25.79 22.07
C TYR A 151 5.90 -27.00 21.22
#